data_355a535d7768d45d63fa540c0e940e9a
#
_entry.id   355a535d7768d45d63fa540c0e940e9a
#
_cell.length_a   1.000
_cell.length_b   1.000
_cell.length_c   1.000
_cell.angle_alpha   90.00
_cell.angle_beta   90.00
_cell.angle_gamma   90.00
#
_symmetry.space_group_name_H-M   'P 1'
#
loop_
_entity.id
_entity.type
_entity.pdbx_description
1 polymer ?
#
loop_
_entity_poly.entity_id
_entity_poly.type
_entity_poly.pdbx_seq_one_letter_code
_entity_poly.pdbx_strand_id
1 'polypeptide(L)'
;MTKKKEKQLLCEDNLRHNEYYGMQSTIDNLYQASANGEVFADLMSVILQRENILLAYRNIKKNTGSKTSGTDNLTIEDIGKCTPDEVVEKVRFIVNGSKHGYRPKPVRRKEIPKPYDPSKTRPLGIPCIWAVSYTHLRAHETLMNL
;
A
#
# COMPACT_ATOMS: atom_id res chain seq x y z
N MET A 1 -25.47 17.54 37.36
CA MET A 1 -24.19 18.03 36.78
C MET A 1 -23.64 16.98 35.83
N THR A 2 -23.91 17.11 34.53
CA THR A 2 -23.48 16.17 33.49
C THR A 2 -22.04 16.52 33.10
N LYS A 3 -21.07 15.67 33.47
CA LYS A 3 -19.70 15.76 33.01
C LYS A 3 -19.68 15.64 31.49
N LYS A 4 -19.45 16.75 30.78
CA LYS A 4 -19.08 16.78 29.37
C LYS A 4 -17.80 15.93 29.23
N LYS A 5 -17.91 14.73 28.61
CA LYS A 5 -16.73 13.99 28.14
C LYS A 5 -16.03 14.88 27.16
N GLU A 6 -14.91 15.46 27.53
CA GLU A 6 -13.98 16.08 26.60
C GLU A 6 -13.62 15.03 25.58
N LYS A 7 -13.88 15.35 24.31
CA LYS A 7 -13.46 14.53 23.18
C LYS A 7 -11.93 14.56 23.21
N GLN A 8 -11.33 13.48 23.69
CA GLN A 8 -9.88 13.31 23.70
C GLN A 8 -9.43 13.40 22.24
N LEU A 9 -8.68 14.45 21.90
CA LEU A 9 -8.07 14.60 20.58
C LEU A 9 -7.22 13.35 20.34
N LEU A 10 -7.55 12.62 19.28
CA LEU A 10 -6.78 11.46 18.87
C LEU A 10 -5.38 11.94 18.47
N CYS A 11 -4.38 11.48 19.19
CA CYS A 11 -2.99 11.74 18.83
C CYS A 11 -2.69 11.02 17.50
N GLU A 12 -1.93 11.65 16.61
CA GLU A 12 -1.57 11.07 15.30
C GLU A 12 -0.97 9.66 15.41
N ASP A 13 -0.25 9.37 16.49
CA ASP A 13 0.35 8.06 16.75
C ASP A 13 -0.69 6.97 17.09
N ASN A 14 -1.89 7.35 17.53
CA ASN A 14 -2.98 6.45 17.90
C ASN A 14 -4.00 6.24 16.77
N LEU A 15 -3.89 6.99 15.67
CA LEU A 15 -4.79 6.85 14.53
C LEU A 15 -4.52 5.55 13.78
N ARG A 16 -5.60 4.93 13.27
CA ARG A 16 -5.46 3.85 12.29
C ARG A 16 -4.84 4.41 11.01
N HIS A 17 -4.27 3.51 10.18
CA HIS A 17 -3.54 3.94 9.00
C HIS A 17 -4.37 4.80 8.03
N ASN A 18 -5.59 4.37 7.75
CA ASN A 18 -6.53 5.07 6.86
C ASN A 18 -7.07 6.38 7.47
N GLU A 19 -7.25 6.44 8.79
CA GLU A 19 -7.65 7.65 9.51
C GLU A 19 -6.54 8.71 9.47
N TYR A 20 -5.26 8.27 9.54
CA TYR A 20 -4.11 9.15 9.52
C TYR A 20 -4.06 10.05 8.28
N TYR A 21 -4.49 9.52 7.12
CA TYR A 21 -4.53 10.28 5.86
C TYR A 21 -5.94 10.72 5.46
N GLY A 22 -6.93 10.61 6.35
CA GLY A 22 -8.31 10.99 6.06
C GLY A 22 -9.03 10.08 5.04
N MET A 23 -8.49 8.89 4.76
CA MET A 23 -9.03 7.97 3.77
C MET A 23 -10.24 7.16 4.28
N GLN A 24 -10.55 7.19 5.56
CA GLN A 24 -11.62 6.35 6.14
C GLN A 24 -12.97 6.62 5.47
N SER A 25 -13.39 7.88 5.35
CA SER A 25 -14.66 8.23 4.72
C SER A 25 -14.74 7.83 3.24
N THR A 26 -13.63 7.95 2.52
CA THR A 26 -13.55 7.53 1.11
C THR A 26 -13.72 6.02 0.98
N ILE A 27 -13.06 5.24 1.84
CA ILE A 27 -13.15 3.78 1.86
C ILE A 27 -14.57 3.33 2.26
N ASP A 28 -15.16 3.95 3.28
CA ASP A 28 -16.50 3.63 3.74
C ASP A 28 -17.56 3.93 2.67
N ASN A 29 -17.43 5.05 1.95
CA ASN A 29 -18.32 5.40 0.84
C ASN A 29 -18.22 4.40 -0.31
N LEU A 30 -17.00 3.99 -0.70
CA LEU A 30 -16.80 2.98 -1.73
C LEU A 30 -17.39 1.63 -1.31
N TYR A 31 -17.22 1.24 -0.05
CA TYR A 31 -17.80 0.01 0.49
C TYR A 31 -19.33 0.04 0.43
N GLN A 32 -19.95 1.14 0.88
CA GLN A 32 -21.39 1.33 0.85
C GLN A 32 -21.96 1.28 -0.57
N ALA A 33 -21.31 1.99 -1.50
CA ALA A 33 -21.70 2.00 -2.91
C ALA A 33 -21.59 0.60 -3.54
N SER A 34 -20.50 -0.12 -3.24
CA SER A 34 -20.32 -1.52 -3.67
C SER A 34 -21.38 -2.45 -3.08
N ALA A 35 -21.73 -2.30 -1.79
CA ALA A 35 -22.80 -3.07 -1.14
C ALA A 35 -24.17 -2.83 -1.78
N ASN A 36 -24.40 -1.62 -2.32
CA ASN A 36 -25.60 -1.28 -3.07
C ASN A 36 -25.58 -1.74 -4.53
N GLY A 37 -24.53 -2.42 -4.98
CA GLY A 37 -24.40 -2.92 -6.33
C GLY A 37 -24.00 -1.86 -7.37
N GLU A 38 -23.44 -0.73 -6.93
CA GLU A 38 -22.95 0.30 -7.84
C GLU A 38 -21.70 -0.17 -8.60
N VAL A 39 -21.61 0.20 -9.88
CA VAL A 39 -20.45 -0.07 -10.73
C VAL A 39 -19.60 1.18 -10.83
N PHE A 40 -18.33 1.08 -10.46
CA PHE A 40 -17.42 2.21 -10.49
C PHE A 40 -16.77 2.35 -11.87
N ALA A 41 -16.93 3.51 -12.51
CA ALA A 41 -16.33 3.81 -13.80
C ALA A 41 -14.86 4.25 -13.67
N ASP A 42 -14.49 4.91 -12.58
CA ASP A 42 -13.15 5.48 -12.37
C ASP A 42 -12.65 5.27 -10.93
N LEU A 43 -12.16 4.06 -10.66
CA LEU A 43 -11.43 3.80 -9.40
C LEU A 43 -9.97 4.29 -9.46
N MET A 44 -9.41 4.49 -10.66
CA MET A 44 -8.01 4.89 -10.79
C MET A 44 -7.76 6.28 -10.21
N SER A 45 -8.71 7.19 -10.31
CA SER A 45 -8.61 8.51 -9.68
C SER A 45 -8.47 8.41 -8.15
N VAL A 46 -9.22 7.51 -7.52
CA VAL A 46 -9.15 7.26 -6.07
C VAL A 46 -7.85 6.55 -5.70
N ILE A 47 -7.45 5.53 -6.47
CA ILE A 47 -6.21 4.78 -6.25
C ILE A 47 -4.99 5.69 -6.27
N LEU A 48 -4.95 6.64 -7.22
CA LEU A 48 -3.83 7.55 -7.43
C LEU A 48 -3.93 8.85 -6.62
N GLN A 49 -4.90 8.95 -5.68
CA GLN A 49 -4.91 10.04 -4.72
C GLN A 49 -3.62 10.04 -3.89
N ARG A 50 -3.16 11.25 -3.57
CA ARG A 50 -1.94 11.48 -2.77
C ARG A 50 -2.01 10.72 -1.45
N GLU A 51 -3.13 10.84 -0.78
CA GLU A 51 -3.43 10.25 0.52
C GLU A 51 -3.34 8.73 0.47
N ASN A 52 -3.88 8.10 -0.56
CA ASN A 52 -3.84 6.65 -0.73
C ASN A 52 -2.42 6.14 -1.03
N ILE A 53 -1.67 6.85 -1.83
CA ILE A 53 -0.26 6.52 -2.12
C ILE A 53 0.60 6.59 -0.85
N LEU A 54 0.43 7.64 -0.05
CA LEU A 54 1.16 7.81 1.22
C LEU A 54 0.71 6.78 2.27
N LEU A 55 -0.58 6.42 2.29
CA LEU A 55 -1.11 5.34 3.11
C LEU A 55 -0.46 3.99 2.75
N ALA A 56 -0.35 3.68 1.47
CA ALA A 56 0.33 2.47 0.99
C ALA A 56 1.81 2.45 1.44
N TYR A 57 2.53 3.55 1.29
CA TYR A 57 3.90 3.67 1.79
C TYR A 57 4.00 3.42 3.29
N ARG A 58 3.10 4.03 4.10
CA ARG A 58 3.06 3.84 5.56
C ARG A 58 2.84 2.38 5.94
N ASN A 59 1.95 1.70 5.24
CA ASN A 59 1.66 0.29 5.48
C ASN A 59 2.86 -0.61 5.15
N ILE A 60 3.51 -0.37 4.03
CA ILE A 60 4.68 -1.14 3.60
C ILE A 60 5.86 -0.91 4.55
N LYS A 61 6.06 0.32 5.02
CA LYS A 61 7.18 0.68 5.92
C LYS A 61 7.19 -0.15 7.21
N LYS A 62 6.02 -0.57 7.69
CA LYS A 62 5.90 -1.43 8.90
C LYS A 62 6.27 -2.89 8.65
N ASN A 63 6.26 -3.36 7.42
CA ASN A 63 6.53 -4.75 7.09
C ASN A 63 8.03 -5.04 7.22
N THR A 64 8.39 -6.08 7.97
CA THR A 64 9.79 -6.49 8.15
C THR A 64 10.45 -6.84 6.82
N GLY A 65 9.72 -7.41 5.86
CA GLY A 65 10.18 -7.71 4.52
C GLY A 65 10.53 -6.49 3.66
N SER A 66 10.07 -5.30 4.01
CA SER A 66 10.31 -4.06 3.25
C SER A 66 11.79 -3.64 3.19
N LYS A 67 12.61 -4.15 4.10
CA LYS A 67 14.07 -3.96 4.13
C LYS A 67 14.83 -4.94 3.25
N THR A 68 14.15 -5.90 2.63
CA THR A 68 14.76 -6.89 1.74
C THR A 68 14.60 -6.41 0.30
N SER A 69 15.71 -6.12 -0.37
CA SER A 69 15.70 -5.60 -1.74
C SER A 69 15.32 -6.66 -2.78
N GLY A 70 14.62 -6.23 -3.81
CA GLY A 70 14.39 -7.01 -5.04
C GLY A 70 15.63 -7.06 -5.96
N THR A 71 15.39 -7.19 -7.26
CA THR A 71 16.43 -7.20 -8.29
C THR A 71 17.04 -5.82 -8.56
N ASP A 72 16.39 -4.75 -8.13
CA ASP A 72 16.84 -3.36 -8.27
C ASP A 72 17.69 -2.85 -7.09
N ASN A 73 17.92 -3.71 -6.09
CA ASN A 73 18.66 -3.42 -4.86
C ASN A 73 18.07 -2.25 -4.02
N LEU A 74 16.83 -1.85 -4.28
CA LEU A 74 16.15 -0.80 -3.53
C LEU A 74 15.30 -1.41 -2.40
N THR A 75 15.20 -0.67 -1.31
CA THR A 75 14.43 -1.00 -0.11
C THR A 75 13.47 0.14 0.24
N ILE A 76 12.65 -0.05 1.27
CA ILE A 76 11.78 1.00 1.79
C ILE A 76 12.57 2.20 2.32
N GLU A 77 13.81 2.00 2.78
CA GLU A 77 14.68 3.07 3.27
C GLU A 77 15.09 4.03 2.14
N ASP A 78 15.25 3.50 0.92
CA ASP A 78 15.55 4.32 -0.26
C ASP A 78 14.35 5.16 -0.68
N ILE A 79 13.13 4.62 -0.57
CA ILE A 79 11.91 5.40 -0.76
C ILE A 79 11.79 6.47 0.34
N GLY A 80 12.18 6.14 1.57
CA GLY A 80 12.16 7.07 2.70
C GLY A 80 13.10 8.27 2.57
N LYS A 81 14.05 8.26 1.63
CA LYS A 81 14.91 9.42 1.30
C LYS A 81 14.22 10.42 0.37
N CYS A 82 13.15 10.00 -0.31
CA CYS A 82 12.35 10.87 -1.18
C CYS A 82 11.38 11.71 -0.36
N THR A 83 11.04 12.89 -0.87
CA THR A 83 9.94 13.68 -0.33
C THR A 83 8.60 13.00 -0.62
N PRO A 84 7.53 13.30 0.16
CA PRO A 84 6.20 12.74 -0.11
C PRO A 84 5.72 13.01 -1.54
N ASP A 85 6.00 14.19 -2.09
CA ASP A 85 5.59 14.55 -3.44
C ASP A 85 6.35 13.77 -4.50
N GLU A 86 7.65 13.55 -4.34
CA GLU A 86 8.45 12.69 -5.23
C GLU A 86 7.94 11.24 -5.24
N VAL A 87 7.53 10.71 -4.09
CA VAL A 87 6.95 9.37 -4.00
C VAL A 87 5.64 9.31 -4.79
N VAL A 88 4.77 10.29 -4.60
CA VAL A 88 3.47 10.37 -5.30
C VAL A 88 3.66 10.49 -6.81
N GLU A 89 4.51 11.40 -7.25
CA GLU A 89 4.84 11.59 -8.68
C GLU A 89 5.39 10.31 -9.30
N LYS A 90 6.30 9.65 -8.62
CA LYS A 90 6.92 8.42 -9.11
C LYS A 90 5.92 7.26 -9.22
N VAL A 91 5.03 7.10 -8.25
CA VAL A 91 3.97 6.08 -8.31
C VAL A 91 3.01 6.39 -9.45
N ARG A 92 2.57 7.64 -9.60
CA ARG A 92 1.72 8.07 -10.72
C ARG A 92 2.38 7.82 -12.07
N PHE A 93 3.67 8.14 -12.18
CA PHE A 93 4.44 7.87 -13.40
C PHE A 93 4.54 6.38 -13.71
N ILE A 94 4.78 5.53 -12.71
CA ILE A 94 4.85 4.07 -12.89
C ILE A 94 3.51 3.53 -13.40
N VAL A 95 2.38 4.05 -12.91
CA VAL A 95 1.04 3.57 -13.26
C VAL A 95 0.56 4.14 -14.60
N ASN A 96 0.71 5.45 -14.81
CA ASN A 96 0.13 6.17 -15.95
C ASN A 96 1.16 6.54 -17.04
N GLY A 97 2.45 6.60 -16.70
CA GLY A 97 3.48 7.19 -17.55
C GLY A 97 3.98 6.31 -18.70
N SER A 98 3.59 5.05 -18.74
CA SER A 98 3.99 4.15 -19.82
C SER A 98 2.85 3.95 -20.82
N LYS A 99 3.11 4.19 -22.11
CA LYS A 99 2.17 3.89 -23.21
C LYS A 99 1.66 2.42 -23.22
N HIS A 100 2.37 1.54 -22.52
CA HIS A 100 2.09 0.10 -22.46
C HIS A 100 1.67 -0.37 -21.06
N GLY A 101 1.32 0.54 -20.15
CA GLY A 101 1.00 0.23 -18.76
C GLY A 101 2.22 -0.14 -17.91
N TYR A 102 1.96 -0.54 -16.67
CA TYR A 102 2.99 -0.95 -15.73
C TYR A 102 3.72 -2.22 -16.20
N ARG A 103 5.04 -2.15 -16.26
CA ARG A 103 5.92 -3.29 -16.55
C ARG A 103 6.69 -3.69 -15.30
N PRO A 104 6.31 -4.79 -14.60
CA PRO A 104 7.02 -5.23 -13.41
C PRO A 104 8.43 -5.71 -13.77
N LYS A 105 9.40 -5.38 -12.92
CA LYS A 105 10.73 -5.98 -12.99
C LYS A 105 10.68 -7.43 -12.52
N PRO A 106 11.65 -8.29 -12.95
CA PRO A 106 11.74 -9.66 -12.44
C PRO A 106 11.86 -9.69 -10.92
N VAL A 107 11.27 -10.72 -10.30
CA VAL A 107 11.43 -10.96 -8.86
C VAL A 107 12.78 -11.64 -8.57
N ARG A 108 13.39 -11.30 -7.44
CA ARG A 108 14.58 -12.01 -6.95
C ARG A 108 14.14 -13.29 -6.26
N ARG A 109 14.55 -14.44 -6.77
CA ARG A 109 14.26 -15.73 -6.15
C ARG A 109 15.22 -15.99 -4.99
N LYS A 110 14.68 -16.44 -3.85
CA LYS A 110 15.41 -16.92 -2.69
C LYS A 110 14.78 -18.22 -2.21
N GLU A 111 15.62 -19.24 -1.97
CA GLU A 111 15.15 -20.48 -1.35
C GLU A 111 15.11 -20.31 0.17
N ILE A 112 13.98 -20.68 0.77
CA ILE A 112 13.80 -20.64 2.23
C ILE A 112 13.42 -22.02 2.75
N PRO A 113 13.89 -22.44 3.94
CA PRO A 113 13.51 -23.71 4.54
C PRO A 113 12.00 -23.79 4.77
N LYS A 114 11.43 -24.99 4.64
CA LYS A 114 10.03 -25.21 5.03
C LYS A 114 9.91 -25.24 6.55
N PRO A 115 8.84 -24.66 7.15
CA PRO A 115 8.68 -24.60 8.61
C PRO A 115 8.68 -25.97 9.29
N TYR A 116 8.14 -27.01 8.63
CA TYR A 116 7.96 -28.35 9.19
C TYR A 116 9.02 -29.36 8.72
N ASP A 117 9.87 -29.00 7.76
CA ASP A 117 10.92 -29.86 7.22
C ASP A 117 12.08 -29.00 6.71
N PRO A 118 13.04 -28.66 7.59
CA PRO A 118 14.17 -27.80 7.23
C PRO A 118 15.09 -28.37 6.16
N SER A 119 15.02 -29.68 5.89
CA SER A 119 15.78 -30.33 4.82
C SER A 119 15.25 -29.99 3.43
N LYS A 120 14.00 -29.50 3.36
CA LYS A 120 13.34 -29.10 2.12
C LYS A 120 13.21 -27.57 2.06
N THR A 121 13.45 -27.02 0.89
CA THR A 121 13.28 -25.59 0.62
C THR A 121 12.03 -25.31 -0.19
N ARG A 122 11.59 -24.06 -0.17
CA ARG A 122 10.59 -23.51 -1.06
C ARG A 122 11.08 -22.20 -1.65
N PRO A 123 10.79 -21.92 -2.93
CA PRO A 123 11.15 -20.66 -3.53
C PRO A 123 10.29 -19.52 -2.96
N LEU A 124 10.94 -18.39 -2.66
CA LEU A 124 10.32 -17.13 -2.32
C LEU A 124 10.68 -16.10 -3.40
N GLY A 125 9.69 -15.49 -4.02
CA GLY A 125 9.88 -14.38 -4.93
C GLY A 125 9.88 -13.05 -4.17
N ILE A 126 10.98 -12.29 -4.27
CA ILE A 126 11.11 -10.97 -3.64
C ILE A 126 10.94 -9.92 -4.75
N PRO A 127 9.81 -9.22 -4.82
CA PRO A 127 9.58 -8.17 -5.81
C PRO A 127 10.38 -6.90 -5.49
N CYS A 128 10.55 -6.04 -6.48
CA CYS A 128 11.10 -4.70 -6.29
C CYS A 128 10.15 -3.87 -5.42
N ILE A 129 10.71 -3.01 -4.56
CA ILE A 129 9.92 -2.25 -3.57
C ILE A 129 8.87 -1.34 -4.22
N TRP A 130 9.13 -0.78 -5.39
CA TRP A 130 8.14 0.00 -6.14
C TRP A 130 6.98 -0.85 -6.67
N ALA A 131 7.24 -2.12 -7.02
CA ALA A 131 6.18 -3.07 -7.38
C ALA A 131 5.31 -3.41 -6.18
N VAL A 132 5.90 -3.57 -4.99
CA VAL A 132 5.15 -3.77 -3.74
C VAL A 132 4.24 -2.58 -3.46
N SER A 133 4.73 -1.34 -3.65
CA SER A 133 3.92 -0.13 -3.47
C SER A 133 2.69 -0.14 -4.37
N TYR A 134 2.85 -0.51 -5.64
CA TYR A 134 1.74 -0.64 -6.60
C TYR A 134 0.74 -1.73 -6.21
N THR A 135 1.23 -2.93 -5.87
CA THR A 135 0.34 -4.04 -5.47
C THR A 135 -0.39 -3.75 -4.17
N HIS A 136 0.21 -2.95 -3.27
CA HIS A 136 -0.44 -2.57 -2.03
C HIS A 136 -1.60 -1.58 -2.26
N LEU A 137 -1.47 -0.66 -3.22
CA LEU A 137 -2.58 0.18 -3.67
C LEU A 137 -3.76 -0.67 -4.16
N ARG A 138 -3.49 -1.72 -4.95
CA ARG A 138 -4.53 -2.66 -5.42
C ARG A 138 -5.13 -3.51 -4.31
N ALA A 139 -4.36 -3.88 -3.28
CA ALA A 139 -4.85 -4.67 -2.16
C ALA A 139 -5.98 -3.96 -1.40
N HIS A 140 -5.96 -2.63 -1.35
CA HIS A 140 -7.08 -1.84 -0.83
C HIS A 140 -8.36 -2.01 -1.67
N GLU A 141 -8.25 -2.16 -2.98
CA GLU A 141 -9.40 -2.48 -3.85
C GLU A 141 -9.97 -3.87 -3.56
N THR A 142 -9.10 -4.86 -3.32
CA THR A 142 -9.52 -6.25 -3.11
C THR A 142 -10.27 -6.42 -1.79
N LEU A 143 -9.90 -5.68 -0.76
CA LEU A 143 -10.61 -5.67 0.53
C LEU A 143 -11.99 -5.01 0.46
N MET A 144 -12.24 -4.19 -0.56
CA MET A 144 -13.56 -3.58 -0.80
C MET A 144 -14.48 -4.47 -1.64
N ASN A 145 -13.95 -5.54 -2.25
CA ASN A 145 -14.71 -6.48 -3.08
C ASN A 145 -15.01 -7.82 -2.37
N LEU A 146 -14.73 -7.93 -1.06
CA LEU A 146 -15.07 -9.05 -0.19
C LEU A 146 -16.23 -8.71 0.72
#